data_3e67da75e570b1cc09514caeb9498076
#
_entry.id   3e67da75e570b1cc09514caeb9498076
#
_cell.length_a   1.000
_cell.length_b   1.000
_cell.length_c   1.000
_cell.angle_alpha   90.00
_cell.angle_beta   90.00
_cell.angle_gamma   90.00
#
_symmetry.space_group_name_H-M   'P 1'
#
loop_
_entity.id
_entity.type
_entity.pdbx_description
1 polymer ?
#
loop_
_entity_poly.entity_id
_entity_poly.type
_entity_poly.pdbx_seq_one_letter_code
_entity_poly.pdbx_strand_id
1 'polypeptide(L)'
;MKETKILSIQVGLPKMLDEAETTNSTGKPWTTGIFKTAICAPVWVGKHNLIGDAQADLSVHGGTHKAVNVYPSEHYPYWRQELHLTEMPYGAFGENFTTCGLLEDEVCIGDVFKAGETIVQV
;
A
#
# COMPACT_ATOMS: atom_id res chain seq x y z
N MET A 1 13.68 3.27 22.89
CA MET A 1 13.29 3.84 21.60
C MET A 1 12.49 2.79 20.84
N LYS A 2 11.33 3.15 20.36
CA LYS A 2 10.50 2.25 19.57
C LYS A 2 11.14 2.05 18.20
N GLU A 3 11.29 0.81 17.77
CA GLU A 3 11.87 0.51 16.48
C GLU A 3 10.80 0.54 15.39
N THR A 4 11.01 1.36 14.38
CA THR A 4 10.14 1.44 13.20
C THR A 4 10.78 0.67 12.06
N LYS A 5 10.01 -0.21 11.43
CA LYS A 5 10.49 -1.05 10.32
C LYS A 5 9.48 -1.12 9.18
N ILE A 6 10.00 -1.24 7.96
CA ILE A 6 9.25 -1.76 6.82
C ILE A 6 9.36 -3.29 6.87
N LEU A 7 8.24 -3.96 7.05
CA LEU A 7 8.19 -5.43 7.10
C LEU A 7 8.07 -6.04 5.70
N SER A 8 7.41 -5.35 4.79
CA SER A 8 7.18 -5.82 3.43
C SER A 8 6.98 -4.66 2.49
N ILE A 9 7.44 -4.82 1.26
CA ILE A 9 7.25 -3.86 0.16
C ILE A 9 6.43 -4.57 -0.92
N GLN A 10 5.36 -3.92 -1.39
CA GLN A 10 4.47 -4.46 -2.41
C GLN A 10 4.32 -3.48 -3.56
N VAL A 11 4.28 -4.01 -4.77
CA VAL A 11 4.02 -3.26 -5.99
C VAL A 11 3.00 -3.99 -6.85
N GLY A 12 2.29 -3.26 -7.70
CA GLY A 12 1.34 -3.83 -8.65
C GLY A 12 0.88 -2.79 -9.66
N LEU A 13 0.87 -3.18 -10.93
CA LEU A 13 0.30 -2.37 -12.00
C LEU A 13 -1.23 -2.46 -11.97
N PRO A 14 -1.96 -1.43 -12.46
CA PRO A 14 -3.40 -1.49 -12.57
C PRO A 14 -3.87 -2.71 -13.35
N LYS A 15 -4.89 -3.38 -12.82
CA LYS A 15 -5.52 -4.56 -13.40
C LYS A 15 -6.99 -4.25 -13.69
N MET A 16 -7.45 -4.66 -14.87
CA MET A 16 -8.88 -4.63 -15.19
C MET A 16 -9.53 -5.89 -14.64
N LEU A 17 -10.61 -5.69 -13.88
CA LEU A 17 -11.51 -6.76 -13.43
C LEU A 17 -12.73 -6.80 -14.36
N ASP A 18 -13.04 -7.98 -14.90
CA ASP A 18 -14.25 -8.18 -15.71
C ASP A 18 -15.51 -8.38 -14.83
N GLU A 19 -16.65 -8.60 -15.47
CA GLU A 19 -17.92 -8.78 -14.76
C GLU A 19 -17.91 -10.00 -13.82
N ALA A 20 -17.16 -11.03 -14.14
CA ALA A 20 -17.06 -12.25 -13.34
C ALA A 20 -16.17 -12.06 -12.10
N GLU A 21 -15.17 -11.19 -12.19
CA GLU A 21 -14.19 -10.93 -11.12
C GLU A 21 -14.61 -9.76 -10.21
N THR A 22 -15.53 -8.90 -10.67
CA THR A 22 -15.93 -7.71 -9.91
C THR A 22 -16.89 -8.05 -8.80
N THR A 23 -16.65 -7.46 -7.62
CA THR A 23 -17.59 -7.49 -6.49
C THR A 23 -18.30 -6.15 -6.29
N ASN A 24 -18.09 -5.18 -7.19
CA ASN A 24 -18.78 -3.90 -7.07
C ASN A 24 -20.28 -4.03 -7.33
N SER A 25 -21.04 -3.12 -6.79
CA SER A 25 -22.52 -3.16 -6.85
C SER A 25 -23.10 -2.95 -8.27
N THR A 26 -22.29 -2.49 -9.21
CA THR A 26 -22.73 -2.22 -10.57
C THR A 26 -22.55 -3.41 -11.52
N GLY A 27 -21.71 -4.39 -11.14
CA GLY A 27 -21.35 -5.52 -12.00
C GLY A 27 -20.57 -5.14 -13.26
N LYS A 28 -20.12 -3.89 -13.38
CA LYS A 28 -19.39 -3.40 -14.56
C LYS A 28 -17.89 -3.64 -14.42
N PRO A 29 -17.18 -3.90 -15.52
CA PRO A 29 -15.72 -3.97 -15.50
C PRO A 29 -15.11 -2.66 -14.94
N TRP A 30 -14.04 -2.78 -14.17
CA TRP A 30 -13.33 -1.63 -13.62
C TRP A 30 -11.84 -1.92 -13.49
N THR A 31 -11.02 -0.86 -13.50
CA THR A 31 -9.56 -0.95 -13.38
C THR A 31 -9.14 -0.51 -11.98
N THR A 32 -8.29 -1.30 -11.35
CA THR A 32 -7.78 -1.01 -10.00
C THR A 32 -6.29 -1.33 -9.87
N GLY A 33 -5.59 -0.52 -9.08
CA GLY A 33 -4.21 -0.75 -8.67
C GLY A 33 -4.06 -1.37 -7.29
N ILE A 34 -5.16 -1.84 -6.66
CA ILE A 34 -5.13 -2.34 -5.28
C ILE A 34 -4.39 -3.67 -5.12
N PHE A 35 -4.31 -4.48 -6.17
CA PHE A 35 -3.65 -5.78 -6.13
C PHE A 35 -2.14 -5.61 -6.20
N LYS A 36 -1.47 -5.83 -5.08
CA LYS A 36 -0.03 -5.67 -4.91
C LYS A 36 0.62 -7.00 -4.57
N THR A 37 1.84 -7.19 -5.04
CA THR A 37 2.64 -8.40 -4.76
C THR A 37 3.91 -8.01 -4.03
N ALA A 38 4.26 -8.77 -2.99
CA ALA A 38 5.48 -8.55 -2.23
C ALA A 38 6.72 -8.80 -3.11
N ILE A 39 7.73 -7.95 -2.94
CA ILE A 39 9.02 -8.07 -3.62
C ILE A 39 10.13 -8.33 -2.60
N CYS A 40 11.13 -9.14 -3.00
CA CYS A 40 12.25 -9.54 -2.14
C CYS A 40 13.58 -8.90 -2.56
N ALA A 41 13.53 -7.84 -3.37
CA ALA A 41 14.71 -7.14 -3.88
C ALA A 41 14.57 -5.63 -3.65
N PRO A 42 15.67 -4.86 -3.64
CA PRO A 42 15.59 -3.42 -3.62
C PRO A 42 14.72 -2.88 -4.76
N VAL A 43 13.93 -1.86 -4.47
CA VAL A 43 13.07 -1.20 -5.44
C VAL A 43 13.39 0.28 -5.50
N TRP A 44 13.40 0.85 -6.70
CA TRP A 44 13.58 2.27 -6.89
C TRP A 44 12.29 3.03 -6.56
N VAL A 45 12.42 4.07 -5.76
CA VAL A 45 11.31 4.98 -5.44
C VAL A 45 11.41 6.22 -6.32
N GLY A 46 10.47 6.36 -7.23
CA GLY A 46 10.34 7.55 -8.08
C GLY A 46 9.50 8.65 -7.40
N LYS A 47 9.33 9.76 -8.09
CA LYS A 47 8.55 10.90 -7.56
C LYS A 47 7.05 10.62 -7.43
N HIS A 48 6.53 9.68 -8.22
CA HIS A 48 5.09 9.40 -8.30
C HIS A 48 4.71 7.99 -7.84
N ASN A 49 5.66 7.06 -7.85
CA ASN A 49 5.41 5.67 -7.46
C ASN A 49 6.74 4.90 -7.32
N LEU A 50 6.65 3.67 -6.82
CA LEU A 50 7.72 2.69 -6.90
C LEU A 50 7.77 2.09 -8.31
N ILE A 51 8.97 1.65 -8.74
CA ILE A 51 9.07 0.87 -9.99
C ILE A 51 8.24 -0.41 -9.87
N GLY A 52 7.43 -0.68 -10.90
CA GLY A 52 6.50 -1.82 -10.92
C GLY A 52 5.14 -1.55 -10.27
N ASP A 53 4.94 -0.33 -9.79
CA ASP A 53 3.68 0.12 -9.19
C ASP A 53 3.06 1.25 -10.01
N ALA A 54 1.74 1.38 -9.96
CA ALA A 54 1.00 2.49 -10.52
C ALA A 54 -0.40 2.59 -9.92
N GLN A 55 -1.03 3.75 -10.07
CA GLN A 55 -2.40 4.02 -9.66
C GLN A 55 -3.34 3.96 -10.87
N ALA A 56 -4.54 3.42 -10.67
CA ALA A 56 -5.53 3.29 -11.74
C ALA A 56 -6.25 4.62 -12.02
N ASP A 57 -6.59 5.36 -10.98
CA ASP A 57 -7.31 6.63 -11.08
C ASP A 57 -6.44 7.77 -10.57
N LEU A 58 -5.79 8.47 -11.48
CA LEU A 58 -4.90 9.59 -11.18
C LEU A 58 -5.63 10.86 -10.75
N SER A 59 -6.96 10.91 -10.87
CA SER A 59 -7.75 12.05 -10.41
C SER A 59 -7.89 12.09 -8.88
N VAL A 60 -7.81 10.94 -8.22
CA VAL A 60 -7.94 10.78 -6.76
C VAL A 60 -6.72 10.14 -6.11
N HIS A 61 -5.93 9.40 -6.86
CA HIS A 61 -4.72 8.70 -6.38
C HIS A 61 -3.51 9.07 -7.22
N GLY A 62 -2.33 9.01 -6.62
CA GLY A 62 -1.07 9.27 -7.32
C GLY A 62 -0.62 10.72 -7.23
N GLY A 63 0.36 11.06 -8.05
CA GLY A 63 1.07 12.34 -8.00
C GLY A 63 2.16 12.38 -6.95
N THR A 64 2.88 13.51 -6.87
CA THR A 64 4.03 13.68 -5.96
C THR A 64 3.69 13.61 -4.48
N HIS A 65 2.43 13.85 -4.12
CA HIS A 65 1.95 13.83 -2.74
C HIS A 65 1.27 12.50 -2.36
N LYS A 66 1.19 11.54 -3.27
CA LYS A 66 0.56 10.23 -3.07
C LYS A 66 1.35 9.13 -3.78
N ALA A 67 2.67 9.20 -3.71
CA ALA A 67 3.56 8.28 -4.41
C ALA A 67 3.66 6.92 -3.74
N VAL A 68 3.58 6.86 -2.41
CA VAL A 68 3.72 5.66 -1.60
C VAL A 68 2.61 5.60 -0.57
N ASN A 69 1.92 4.47 -0.54
CA ASN A 69 0.92 4.18 0.48
C ASN A 69 1.54 3.31 1.58
N VAL A 70 1.35 3.71 2.83
CA VAL A 70 1.90 3.03 4.01
C VAL A 70 0.76 2.55 4.89
N TYR A 71 0.84 1.32 5.40
CA TYR A 71 -0.16 0.75 6.29
C TYR A 71 0.51 -0.02 7.44
N PRO A 72 0.14 0.27 8.72
CA PRO A 72 0.70 -0.43 9.87
C PRO A 72 0.23 -1.89 9.96
N SER A 73 1.17 -2.81 10.17
CA SER A 73 0.89 -4.23 10.35
C SER A 73 0.09 -4.52 11.63
N GLU A 74 0.14 -3.62 12.58
CA GLU A 74 -0.60 -3.70 13.85
C GLU A 74 -2.11 -3.79 13.66
N HIS A 75 -2.64 -3.30 12.52
CA HIS A 75 -4.06 -3.38 12.19
C HIS A 75 -4.49 -4.74 11.61
N TYR A 76 -3.56 -5.54 11.11
CA TYR A 76 -3.85 -6.80 10.46
C TYR A 76 -4.57 -7.83 11.37
N PRO A 77 -4.17 -8.04 12.65
CA PRO A 77 -4.89 -8.97 13.53
C PRO A 77 -6.35 -8.60 13.73
N TYR A 78 -6.64 -7.29 13.87
CA TYR A 78 -8.01 -6.80 14.00
C TYR A 78 -8.84 -7.16 12.76
N TRP A 79 -8.34 -6.86 11.57
CA TRP A 79 -9.06 -7.13 10.33
C TRP A 79 -9.22 -8.63 10.04
N ARG A 80 -8.22 -9.45 10.36
CA ARG A 80 -8.37 -10.91 10.27
C ARG A 80 -9.54 -11.41 11.11
N GLN A 81 -9.67 -10.90 12.31
CA GLN A 81 -10.77 -11.25 13.21
C GLN A 81 -12.11 -10.77 12.67
N GLU A 82 -12.23 -9.50 12.29
CA GLU A 82 -13.47 -8.92 11.78
C GLU A 82 -13.96 -9.60 10.50
N LEU A 83 -13.06 -9.97 9.61
CA LEU A 83 -13.39 -10.60 8.34
C LEU A 83 -13.40 -12.13 8.39
N HIS A 84 -13.19 -12.72 9.58
CA HIS A 84 -13.12 -14.18 9.79
C HIS A 84 -12.10 -14.87 8.88
N LEU A 85 -10.93 -14.23 8.66
CA LEU A 85 -9.86 -14.75 7.83
C LEU A 85 -8.77 -15.39 8.69
N THR A 86 -8.28 -16.57 8.28
CA THR A 86 -7.12 -17.20 8.91
C THR A 86 -5.81 -16.56 8.48
N GLU A 87 -5.76 -16.10 7.23
CA GLU A 87 -4.59 -15.46 6.64
C GLU A 87 -5.00 -14.14 5.95
N MET A 88 -4.11 -13.19 5.99
CA MET A 88 -4.24 -11.91 5.29
C MET A 88 -2.82 -11.44 4.92
N PRO A 89 -2.35 -11.73 3.71
CA PRO A 89 -1.03 -11.32 3.26
C PRO A 89 -0.87 -9.79 3.25
N TYR A 90 0.33 -9.31 3.52
CA TYR A 90 0.64 -7.89 3.40
C TYR A 90 0.37 -7.39 1.97
N GLY A 91 -0.06 -6.16 1.85
CA GLY A 91 -0.59 -5.62 0.59
C GLY A 91 -2.11 -5.75 0.46
N ALA A 92 -2.79 -6.35 1.44
CA ALA A 92 -4.24 -6.57 1.42
C ALA A 92 -5.06 -5.27 1.32
N PHE A 93 -4.50 -4.15 1.77
CA PHE A 93 -5.13 -2.82 1.69
C PHE A 93 -4.58 -1.98 0.53
N GLY A 94 -3.83 -2.59 -0.37
CA GLY A 94 -3.20 -1.90 -1.50
C GLY A 94 -2.00 -1.05 -1.10
N GLU A 95 -1.45 -1.26 0.09
CA GLU A 95 -0.28 -0.52 0.56
C GLU A 95 1.00 -0.97 -0.13
N ASN A 96 1.92 -0.02 -0.34
CA ASN A 96 3.25 -0.27 -0.84
C ASN A 96 4.20 -0.70 0.28
N PHE A 97 4.12 -0.06 1.45
CA PHE A 97 4.90 -0.39 2.63
C PHE A 97 3.98 -0.88 3.74
N THR A 98 4.17 -2.12 4.17
CA THR A 98 3.62 -2.60 5.43
C THR A 98 4.66 -2.36 6.52
N THR A 99 4.32 -1.56 7.51
CA THR A 99 5.25 -1.12 8.56
C THR A 99 4.91 -1.73 9.91
N CYS A 100 5.83 -1.66 10.86
CA CYS A 100 5.54 -1.82 12.27
C CYS A 100 6.21 -0.72 13.08
N GLY A 101 5.64 -0.43 14.24
CA GLY A 101 6.16 0.60 15.13
C GLY A 101 5.87 2.04 14.66
N LEU A 102 4.91 2.24 13.76
CA LEU A 102 4.54 3.54 13.23
C LEU A 102 3.03 3.60 13.02
N LEU A 103 2.31 4.00 14.07
CA LEU A 103 0.87 4.15 14.03
C LEU A 103 0.48 5.57 13.62
N GLU A 104 -0.74 5.75 13.16
CA GLU A 104 -1.26 7.01 12.63
C GLU A 104 -1.25 8.15 13.65
N ASP A 105 -1.45 7.84 14.94
CA ASP A 105 -1.41 8.82 16.02
C ASP A 105 0.02 9.26 16.41
N GLU A 106 1.02 8.58 15.87
CA GLU A 106 2.44 8.89 16.07
C GLU A 106 3.05 9.69 14.91
N VAL A 107 2.27 9.99 13.86
CA VAL A 107 2.74 10.58 12.60
C VAL A 107 2.01 11.89 12.34
N CYS A 108 2.77 12.92 11.98
CA CYS A 108 2.24 14.23 11.63
C CYS A 108 2.52 14.57 10.16
N ILE A 109 1.62 15.35 9.56
CA ILE A 109 1.88 15.95 8.24
C ILE A 109 3.17 16.77 8.32
N GLY A 110 4.08 16.50 7.40
CA GLY A 110 5.40 17.13 7.34
C GLY A 110 6.52 16.31 7.96
N ASP A 111 6.21 15.24 8.67
CA ASP A 111 7.25 14.33 9.19
C ASP A 111 8.05 13.71 8.05
N VAL A 112 9.36 13.59 8.26
CA VAL A 112 10.29 13.07 7.27
C VAL A 112 10.93 11.79 7.76
N PHE A 113 10.88 10.75 6.95
CA PHE A 113 11.45 9.45 7.24
C PHE A 113 12.50 9.05 6.22
N LYS A 114 13.56 8.41 6.69
CA LYS A 114 14.53 7.76 5.83
C LYS A 114 14.18 6.27 5.72
N ALA A 115 13.97 5.79 4.50
CA ALA A 115 13.72 4.39 4.18
C ALA A 115 14.79 3.89 3.21
N GLY A 116 15.78 3.15 3.73
CA GLY A 116 16.95 2.80 2.93
C GLY A 116 17.73 4.04 2.48
N GLU A 117 17.86 4.24 1.19
CA GLU A 117 18.51 5.42 0.60
C GLU A 117 17.53 6.53 0.21
N THR A 118 16.22 6.27 0.33
CA THR A 118 15.20 7.26 -0.03
C THR A 118 14.72 8.05 1.19
N ILE A 119 14.19 9.24 0.91
CA ILE A 119 13.54 10.08 1.91
C ILE A 119 12.09 10.25 1.47
N VAL A 120 11.17 10.03 2.41
CA VAL A 120 9.73 10.23 2.21
C VAL A 120 9.19 11.22 3.23
N GLN A 121 8.20 11.98 2.85
CA GLN A 121 7.52 12.95 3.72
C GLN A 121 6.02 12.64 3.76
N VAL A 122 5.45 12.75 4.96
CA VAL A 122 4.00 12.60 5.19
C VAL A 122 3.24 13.86 4.75
#